data_e5a9f39dc328e7d514a3a405c584a3e9
#
_entry.id   e5a9f39dc328e7d514a3a405c584a3e9
#
_cell.length_a   1.000
_cell.length_b   1.000
_cell.length_c   1.000
_cell.angle_alpha   90.00
_cell.angle_beta   90.00
_cell.angle_gamma   90.00
#
_symmetry.space_group_name_H-M   'P 1'
#
loop_
_entity.id
_entity.type
_entity.pdbx_description
1 polymer ?
#
loop_
_entity_poly.entity_id
_entity_poly.type
_entity_poly.pdbx_seq_one_letter_code
_entity_poly.pdbx_strand_id
1 'polypeptide(L)'
;DFLVEFAKDHGFKYVQDEMNNVVIYKPGTPGYENSPTVIIQGHMDMVCEKRPNVKHDFTKDGLNISVKDGYITANGTTLGGDDGIAVAYGLALLDSTDIPHPPLEVLLTVDEEIGLLGAVGLDCSVLKGRRFINLDSEAEGSLWISCAGGLSGISHIPVQRVEGEGEKVQVKICGLMGGHSGAEIDKNR
;
A
#
# COMPACT_ATOMS: atom_id res chain seq x y z
N ASP A 1 -7.68 -1.25 -12.80
CA ASP A 1 -8.59 -2.01 -13.69
C ASP A 1 -8.96 -3.36 -13.07
N PHE A 2 -8.00 -4.22 -12.70
CA PHE A 2 -8.25 -5.57 -12.19
C PHE A 2 -9.29 -5.63 -11.04
N LEU A 3 -9.19 -4.76 -10.03
CA LEU A 3 -10.12 -4.75 -8.89
C LEU A 3 -11.55 -4.36 -9.30
N VAL A 4 -11.65 -3.44 -10.24
CA VAL A 4 -12.95 -3.01 -10.79
C VAL A 4 -13.58 -4.15 -11.62
N GLU A 5 -12.78 -4.86 -12.39
CA GLU A 5 -13.25 -6.05 -13.13
C GLU A 5 -13.67 -7.15 -12.17
N PHE A 6 -12.86 -7.44 -11.16
CA PHE A 6 -13.20 -8.39 -10.11
C PHE A 6 -14.55 -8.06 -9.45
N ALA A 7 -14.76 -6.79 -9.06
CA ALA A 7 -16.03 -6.37 -8.46
C ALA A 7 -17.23 -6.58 -9.40
N LYS A 8 -17.06 -6.28 -10.70
CA LYS A 8 -18.10 -6.49 -11.72
C LYS A 8 -18.44 -7.96 -11.92
N ASP A 9 -17.40 -8.80 -12.03
CA ASP A 9 -17.56 -10.24 -12.26
C ASP A 9 -18.30 -10.94 -11.12
N HIS A 10 -18.09 -10.44 -9.89
CA HIS A 10 -18.77 -10.95 -8.68
C HIS A 10 -20.09 -10.21 -8.38
N GLY A 11 -20.48 -9.23 -9.18
CA GLY A 11 -21.72 -8.45 -8.98
C GLY A 11 -21.69 -7.54 -7.74
N PHE A 12 -20.52 -7.17 -7.24
CA PHE A 12 -20.38 -6.27 -6.11
C PHE A 12 -20.57 -4.80 -6.52
N LYS A 13 -21.13 -4.02 -5.60
CA LYS A 13 -21.06 -2.57 -5.69
C LYS A 13 -19.62 -2.13 -5.40
N TYR A 14 -19.16 -1.13 -6.13
CA TYR A 14 -17.85 -0.54 -5.93
C TYR A 14 -17.87 0.97 -6.20
N VAL A 15 -16.86 1.65 -5.70
CA VAL A 15 -16.50 3.03 -6.04
C VAL A 15 -15.03 3.03 -6.41
N GLN A 16 -14.69 3.69 -7.51
CA GLN A 16 -13.32 4.09 -7.83
C GLN A 16 -13.30 5.62 -7.87
N ASP A 17 -12.44 6.24 -7.08
CA ASP A 17 -12.32 7.69 -7.03
C ASP A 17 -11.33 8.25 -8.07
N GLU A 18 -11.17 9.56 -8.10
CA GLU A 18 -10.27 10.25 -9.03
C GLU A 18 -8.78 9.94 -8.76
N MET A 19 -8.44 9.54 -7.55
CA MET A 19 -7.10 9.08 -7.17
C MET A 19 -6.83 7.63 -7.59
N ASN A 20 -7.86 6.90 -8.03
CA ASN A 20 -7.87 5.45 -8.28
C ASN A 20 -7.89 4.58 -7.01
N ASN A 21 -8.24 5.11 -5.86
CA ASN A 21 -8.62 4.26 -4.74
C ASN A 21 -9.87 3.46 -5.11
N VAL A 22 -9.98 2.23 -4.62
CA VAL A 22 -11.13 1.36 -4.88
C VAL A 22 -11.75 0.92 -3.57
N VAL A 23 -13.07 1.08 -3.46
CA VAL A 23 -13.88 0.53 -2.36
C VAL A 23 -14.84 -0.49 -2.94
N ILE A 24 -14.82 -1.72 -2.44
CA ILE A 24 -15.74 -2.80 -2.84
C ILE A 24 -16.61 -3.17 -1.64
N TYR A 25 -17.93 -3.26 -1.88
CA TYR A 25 -18.92 -3.50 -0.83
C TYR A 25 -19.48 -4.91 -0.94
N LYS A 26 -19.42 -5.67 0.15
CA LYS A 26 -20.04 -6.99 0.27
C LYS A 26 -21.10 -6.97 1.37
N PRO A 27 -22.36 -7.38 1.10
CA PRO A 27 -23.39 -7.52 2.13
C PRO A 27 -22.98 -8.53 3.20
N GLY A 28 -23.49 -8.36 4.42
CA GLY A 28 -23.31 -9.36 5.48
C GLY A 28 -23.94 -10.70 5.10
N THR A 29 -23.34 -11.78 5.57
CA THR A 29 -23.90 -13.14 5.42
C THR A 29 -25.16 -13.32 6.25
N PRO A 30 -26.00 -14.37 5.98
CA PRO A 30 -27.19 -14.65 6.76
C PRO A 30 -26.96 -14.66 8.26
N GLY A 31 -27.73 -13.85 8.99
CA GLY A 31 -27.59 -13.61 10.42
C GLY A 31 -26.64 -12.47 10.82
N TYR A 32 -25.91 -11.91 9.88
CA TYR A 32 -24.96 -10.79 10.09
C TYR A 32 -25.31 -9.53 9.30
N GLU A 33 -26.43 -9.53 8.56
CA GLU A 33 -26.80 -8.44 7.63
C GLU A 33 -26.92 -7.07 8.32
N ASN A 34 -27.36 -7.08 9.58
CA ASN A 34 -27.54 -5.87 10.39
C ASN A 34 -26.37 -5.61 11.36
N SER A 35 -25.31 -6.40 11.27
CA SER A 35 -24.11 -6.19 12.08
C SER A 35 -23.37 -4.92 11.64
N PRO A 36 -22.64 -4.26 12.56
CA PRO A 36 -21.85 -3.09 12.19
C PRO A 36 -20.84 -3.41 11.09
N THR A 37 -20.86 -2.61 10.04
CA THR A 37 -19.93 -2.74 8.89
C THR A 37 -18.48 -2.66 9.33
N VAL A 38 -17.64 -3.51 8.76
CA VAL A 38 -16.20 -3.54 8.96
C VAL A 38 -15.50 -3.09 7.67
N ILE A 39 -14.56 -2.17 7.81
CA ILE A 39 -13.66 -1.75 6.74
C ILE A 39 -12.38 -2.58 6.86
N ILE A 40 -12.00 -3.23 5.77
CA ILE A 40 -10.69 -3.89 5.60
C ILE A 40 -9.88 -3.02 4.66
N GLN A 41 -8.70 -2.58 5.08
CA GLN A 41 -7.91 -1.66 4.29
C GLN A 41 -6.47 -2.15 4.10
N GLY A 42 -5.95 -1.90 2.92
CA GLY A 42 -4.57 -2.01 2.51
C GLY A 42 -4.27 -1.11 1.32
N HIS A 43 -3.00 -1.05 0.90
CA HIS A 43 -2.62 -0.32 -0.30
C HIS A 43 -2.24 -1.27 -1.45
N MET A 44 -2.37 -0.80 -2.70
CA MET A 44 -2.18 -1.64 -3.88
C MET A 44 -0.92 -1.29 -4.67
N ASP A 45 -0.24 -0.24 -4.30
CA ASP A 45 1.07 0.13 -4.84
C ASP A 45 2.20 -0.57 -4.09
N MET A 46 3.40 -0.47 -4.60
CA MET A 46 4.60 -1.08 -4.01
C MET A 46 5.84 -0.24 -4.33
N VAL A 47 6.85 -0.36 -3.50
CA VAL A 47 8.19 0.17 -3.81
C VAL A 47 8.76 -0.56 -5.04
N CYS A 48 9.03 0.19 -6.11
CA CYS A 48 9.51 -0.35 -7.39
C CYS A 48 11.05 -0.30 -7.47
N GLU A 49 11.73 -1.23 -6.79
CA GLU A 49 13.19 -1.33 -6.76
C GLU A 49 13.70 -2.63 -7.37
N LYS A 50 14.89 -2.58 -7.98
CA LYS A 50 15.55 -3.74 -8.59
C LYS A 50 17.06 -3.70 -8.40
N ARG A 51 17.68 -4.87 -8.45
CA ARG A 51 19.15 -4.98 -8.42
C ARG A 51 19.76 -4.32 -9.66
N PRO A 52 20.95 -3.71 -9.57
CA PRO A 52 21.55 -2.96 -10.67
C PRO A 52 21.76 -3.75 -11.98
N ASN A 53 21.94 -5.07 -11.87
CA ASN A 53 22.17 -5.96 -13.01
C ASN A 53 20.89 -6.59 -13.58
N VAL A 54 19.72 -6.24 -13.04
CA VAL A 54 18.42 -6.76 -13.49
C VAL A 54 17.78 -5.80 -14.47
N LYS A 55 17.43 -6.31 -15.65
CA LYS A 55 16.62 -5.58 -16.63
C LYS A 55 15.16 -5.88 -16.33
N HIS A 56 14.43 -4.90 -15.86
CA HIS A 56 13.01 -4.98 -15.54
C HIS A 56 12.36 -3.60 -15.69
N ASP A 57 11.22 -3.53 -16.30
CA ASP A 57 10.39 -2.33 -16.45
C ASP A 57 9.09 -2.54 -15.70
N PHE A 58 8.96 -1.97 -14.50
CA PHE A 58 7.78 -2.12 -13.65
C PHE A 58 6.47 -1.64 -14.29
N THR A 59 6.54 -0.88 -15.37
CA THR A 59 5.33 -0.43 -16.10
C THR A 59 4.86 -1.43 -17.14
N LYS A 60 5.63 -2.49 -17.42
CA LYS A 60 5.37 -3.44 -18.50
C LYS A 60 5.56 -4.90 -18.10
N ASP A 61 6.55 -5.16 -17.27
CA ASP A 61 6.97 -6.52 -16.95
C ASP A 61 6.31 -6.98 -15.64
N GLY A 62 5.73 -8.18 -15.64
CA GLY A 62 5.30 -8.84 -14.43
C GLY A 62 6.48 -9.29 -13.57
N LEU A 63 6.29 -9.38 -12.26
CA LEU A 63 7.32 -9.84 -11.34
C LEU A 63 7.65 -11.31 -11.56
N ASN A 64 8.94 -11.65 -11.53
CA ASN A 64 9.40 -13.04 -11.58
C ASN A 64 9.33 -13.65 -10.19
N ILE A 65 8.16 -14.19 -9.84
CA ILE A 65 7.85 -14.73 -8.52
C ILE A 65 8.26 -16.20 -8.43
N SER A 66 8.83 -16.60 -7.29
CA SER A 66 9.14 -18.00 -6.96
C SER A 66 8.85 -18.30 -5.49
N VAL A 67 8.62 -19.59 -5.21
CA VAL A 67 8.53 -20.09 -3.83
C VAL A 67 9.87 -20.74 -3.49
N LYS A 68 10.51 -20.26 -2.42
CA LYS A 68 11.77 -20.77 -1.93
C LYS A 68 11.74 -20.88 -0.41
N ASP A 69 12.06 -22.06 0.11
CA ASP A 69 12.12 -22.33 1.56
C ASP A 69 10.84 -21.93 2.32
N GLY A 70 9.67 -22.07 1.68
CA GLY A 70 8.37 -21.69 2.25
C GLY A 70 8.01 -20.20 2.12
N TYR A 71 8.85 -19.40 1.47
CA TYR A 71 8.63 -17.97 1.22
C TYR A 71 8.32 -17.69 -0.25
N ILE A 72 7.39 -16.77 -0.49
CA ILE A 72 7.20 -16.19 -1.81
C ILE A 72 8.24 -15.07 -1.99
N THR A 73 8.99 -15.12 -3.09
CA THR A 73 10.08 -14.18 -3.38
C THR A 73 10.02 -13.68 -4.82
N ALA A 74 10.53 -12.48 -5.07
CA ALA A 74 10.74 -11.96 -6.42
C ALA A 74 12.23 -12.01 -6.79
N ASN A 75 12.53 -12.45 -8.02
CA ASN A 75 13.90 -12.62 -8.48
C ASN A 75 14.48 -11.29 -8.99
N GLY A 76 15.24 -10.63 -8.14
CA GLY A 76 16.01 -9.44 -8.50
C GLY A 76 15.24 -8.12 -8.43
N THR A 77 13.99 -8.16 -8.02
CA THR A 77 13.15 -6.98 -7.77
C THR A 77 12.57 -7.03 -6.37
N THR A 78 11.93 -5.96 -5.93
CA THR A 78 10.98 -5.96 -4.82
C THR A 78 9.78 -6.86 -5.15
N LEU A 79 9.10 -7.37 -4.11
CA LEU A 79 7.97 -8.31 -4.26
C LEU A 79 6.60 -7.59 -4.22
N GLY A 80 6.48 -6.52 -3.42
CA GLY A 80 5.18 -5.91 -3.12
C GLY A 80 4.30 -6.75 -2.19
N GLY A 81 4.92 -7.54 -1.30
CA GLY A 81 4.19 -8.25 -0.26
C GLY A 81 3.55 -7.30 0.75
N ASP A 82 4.21 -6.20 0.97
CA ASP A 82 3.74 -4.94 1.49
C ASP A 82 3.20 -4.11 0.31
N ASP A 83 1.88 -3.88 0.15
CA ASP A 83 0.81 -4.48 0.96
C ASP A 83 -0.07 -5.42 0.10
N GLY A 84 0.55 -6.13 -0.84
CA GLY A 84 -0.14 -7.11 -1.71
C GLY A 84 -0.85 -8.20 -0.91
N ILE A 85 -0.42 -8.46 0.34
CA ILE A 85 -1.08 -9.42 1.22
C ILE A 85 -2.46 -8.93 1.66
N ALA A 86 -2.62 -7.64 1.98
CA ALA A 86 -3.92 -7.07 2.30
C ALA A 86 -4.88 -7.10 1.11
N VAL A 87 -4.36 -6.81 -0.10
CA VAL A 87 -5.13 -6.96 -1.34
C VAL A 87 -5.62 -8.40 -1.48
N ALA A 88 -4.75 -9.39 -1.27
CA ALA A 88 -5.11 -10.80 -1.37
C ALA A 88 -6.14 -11.22 -0.31
N TYR A 89 -6.00 -10.78 0.94
CA TYR A 89 -6.99 -11.04 2.00
C TYR A 89 -8.33 -10.38 1.69
N GLY A 90 -8.33 -9.13 1.24
CA GLY A 90 -9.54 -8.42 0.83
C GLY A 90 -10.29 -9.18 -0.27
N LEU A 91 -9.59 -9.59 -1.32
CA LEU A 91 -10.16 -10.35 -2.42
C LEU A 91 -10.65 -11.73 -1.97
N ALA A 92 -9.90 -12.45 -1.13
CA ALA A 92 -10.30 -13.74 -0.61
C ALA A 92 -11.59 -13.66 0.24
N LEU A 93 -11.73 -12.62 1.07
CA LEU A 93 -12.94 -12.37 1.83
C LEU A 93 -14.13 -12.01 0.92
N LEU A 94 -13.89 -11.24 -0.12
CA LEU A 94 -14.91 -10.90 -1.11
C LEU A 94 -15.37 -12.14 -1.90
N ASP A 95 -14.45 -12.99 -2.34
CA ASP A 95 -14.76 -14.21 -3.10
C ASP A 95 -15.40 -15.32 -2.25
N SER A 96 -15.09 -15.35 -0.95
CA SER A 96 -15.56 -16.39 -0.03
C SER A 96 -17.10 -16.47 0.02
N THR A 97 -17.61 -17.70 -0.02
CA THR A 97 -19.04 -18.02 0.14
C THR A 97 -19.37 -18.75 1.43
N ASP A 98 -18.38 -19.17 2.20
CA ASP A 98 -18.47 -20.04 3.38
C ASP A 98 -18.00 -19.38 4.68
N ILE A 99 -17.39 -18.21 4.61
CA ILE A 99 -16.95 -17.46 5.79
C ILE A 99 -18.08 -16.53 6.27
N PRO A 100 -18.66 -16.74 7.48
CA PRO A 100 -19.62 -15.80 8.04
C PRO A 100 -18.97 -14.44 8.33
N HIS A 101 -19.59 -13.36 7.88
CA HIS A 101 -19.04 -12.00 8.05
C HIS A 101 -20.13 -10.92 8.13
N PRO A 102 -19.87 -9.79 8.82
CA PRO A 102 -20.71 -8.61 8.76
C PRO A 102 -20.64 -7.96 7.37
N PRO A 103 -21.41 -6.92 7.07
CA PRO A 103 -21.17 -6.12 5.87
C PRO A 103 -19.73 -5.66 5.82
N LEU A 104 -19.08 -5.82 4.66
CA LEU A 104 -17.67 -5.46 4.43
C LEU A 104 -17.56 -4.30 3.47
N GLU A 105 -16.60 -3.44 3.75
CA GLU A 105 -16.05 -2.42 2.85
C GLU A 105 -14.57 -2.71 2.70
N VAL A 106 -14.17 -3.23 1.54
CA VAL A 106 -12.75 -3.46 1.23
C VAL A 106 -12.23 -2.22 0.53
N LEU A 107 -11.41 -1.46 1.25
CA LEU A 107 -10.78 -0.22 0.79
C LEU A 107 -9.34 -0.50 0.38
N LEU A 108 -9.04 -0.30 -0.88
CA LEU A 108 -7.70 -0.45 -1.44
C LEU A 108 -7.21 0.91 -1.94
N THR A 109 -6.21 1.45 -1.27
CA THR A 109 -5.65 2.77 -1.56
C THR A 109 -4.46 2.68 -2.51
N VAL A 110 -4.10 3.81 -3.11
CA VAL A 110 -2.93 3.97 -3.98
C VAL A 110 -1.93 4.95 -3.37
N ASP A 111 -0.70 4.93 -3.89
CA ASP A 111 0.33 5.91 -3.58
C ASP A 111 0.63 6.04 -2.07
N GLU A 112 0.57 4.91 -1.35
CA GLU A 112 0.97 4.84 0.05
C GLU A 112 2.47 5.10 0.18
N GLU A 113 3.27 4.41 -0.62
CA GLU A 113 4.74 4.37 -0.61
C GLU A 113 5.41 5.72 -0.98
N ILE A 114 4.65 6.64 -1.53
CA ILE A 114 5.12 7.99 -1.88
C ILE A 114 4.49 9.10 -1.04
N GLY A 115 3.84 8.73 0.06
CA GLY A 115 3.35 9.68 1.07
C GLY A 115 1.85 9.67 1.30
N LEU A 116 1.19 8.51 1.23
CA LEU A 116 -0.24 8.31 1.55
C LEU A 116 -1.18 9.15 0.65
N LEU A 117 -0.76 9.46 -0.58
CA LEU A 117 -1.49 10.43 -1.42
C LEU A 117 -2.91 9.97 -1.74
N GLY A 118 -3.11 8.67 -2.00
CA GLY A 118 -4.43 8.11 -2.21
C GLY A 118 -5.33 8.28 -0.99
N ALA A 119 -4.83 7.95 0.20
CA ALA A 119 -5.58 8.08 1.44
C ALA A 119 -5.92 9.54 1.77
N VAL A 120 -4.98 10.48 1.52
CA VAL A 120 -5.22 11.93 1.72
C VAL A 120 -6.31 12.45 0.78
N GLY A 121 -6.37 11.93 -0.45
CA GLY A 121 -7.37 12.36 -1.46
C GLY A 121 -8.73 11.65 -1.35
N LEU A 122 -8.85 10.62 -0.50
CA LEU A 122 -10.07 9.82 -0.38
C LEU A 122 -11.24 10.63 0.19
N ASP A 123 -12.37 10.63 -0.49
CA ASP A 123 -13.64 11.06 0.10
C ASP A 123 -14.19 9.97 1.03
N CYS A 124 -13.97 10.14 2.34
CA CYS A 124 -14.44 9.21 3.34
C CYS A 124 -15.97 9.11 3.46
N SER A 125 -16.74 9.95 2.77
CA SER A 125 -18.22 9.87 2.78
C SER A 125 -18.76 8.60 2.12
N VAL A 126 -17.96 7.94 1.29
CA VAL A 126 -18.29 6.65 0.67
C VAL A 126 -18.25 5.49 1.66
N LEU A 127 -17.61 5.67 2.83
CA LEU A 127 -17.46 4.65 3.86
C LEU A 127 -18.54 4.78 4.93
N LYS A 128 -19.23 3.69 5.23
CA LYS A 128 -20.28 3.58 6.27
C LYS A 128 -19.76 2.94 7.56
N GLY A 129 -18.77 2.07 7.43
CA GLY A 129 -18.14 1.36 8.54
C GLY A 129 -17.52 2.32 9.55
N ARG A 130 -17.45 1.87 10.81
CA ARG A 130 -16.78 2.56 11.92
C ARG A 130 -15.82 1.63 12.65
N ARG A 131 -15.72 0.38 12.18
CA ARG A 131 -14.71 -0.59 12.59
C ARG A 131 -13.73 -0.72 11.44
N PHE A 132 -12.49 -0.37 11.70
CA PHE A 132 -11.44 -0.28 10.69
C PHE A 132 -10.32 -1.25 11.03
N ILE A 133 -9.98 -2.12 10.09
CA ILE A 133 -8.86 -3.06 10.20
C ILE A 133 -7.91 -2.74 9.04
N ASN A 134 -6.78 -2.13 9.36
CA ASN A 134 -5.67 -1.96 8.45
C ASN A 134 -4.81 -3.23 8.50
N LEU A 135 -4.42 -3.74 7.34
CA LEU A 135 -3.62 -4.98 7.22
C LEU A 135 -2.16 -4.69 6.84
N ASP A 136 -1.79 -3.43 6.82
CA ASP A 136 -0.47 -2.93 6.51
C ASP A 136 0.41 -2.93 7.78
N SER A 137 0.78 -4.14 8.24
CA SER A 137 1.61 -4.35 9.43
C SER A 137 2.41 -5.64 9.31
N GLU A 138 3.72 -5.55 9.54
CA GLU A 138 4.67 -6.66 9.33
C GLU A 138 4.75 -7.67 10.48
N ALA A 139 4.37 -7.26 11.70
CA ALA A 139 4.56 -8.09 12.90
C ALA A 139 3.41 -9.08 13.09
N GLU A 140 3.61 -10.34 12.70
CA GLU A 140 2.65 -11.42 12.90
C GLU A 140 2.21 -11.54 14.37
N GLY A 141 0.91 -11.67 14.60
CA GLY A 141 0.32 -11.81 15.94
C GLY A 141 0.27 -10.53 16.76
N SER A 142 0.65 -9.39 16.20
CA SER A 142 0.62 -8.08 16.87
C SER A 142 -0.57 -7.25 16.37
N LEU A 143 -1.28 -6.62 17.31
CA LEU A 143 -2.33 -5.63 17.02
C LEU A 143 -1.85 -4.25 17.43
N TRP A 144 -1.64 -3.39 16.45
CA TRP A 144 -1.24 -2.01 16.66
C TRP A 144 -2.46 -1.12 16.78
N ILE A 145 -2.54 -0.33 17.84
CA ILE A 145 -3.68 0.57 18.12
C ILE A 145 -3.35 2.04 17.87
N SER A 146 -2.12 2.34 17.46
CA SER A 146 -1.64 3.68 17.13
C SER A 146 -0.47 3.59 16.16
N CYS A 147 -0.19 4.68 15.47
CA CYS A 147 0.96 4.82 14.58
C CYS A 147 1.72 6.12 14.87
N ALA A 148 2.94 6.21 14.36
CA ALA A 148 3.71 7.45 14.39
C ALA A 148 3.13 8.44 13.37
N GLY A 149 3.20 9.73 13.70
CA GLY A 149 2.93 10.79 12.75
C GLY A 149 4.18 11.23 12.02
N GLY A 150 4.03 11.71 10.79
CA GLY A 150 5.11 12.27 9.99
C GLY A 150 4.80 13.70 9.55
N LEU A 151 5.83 14.48 9.28
CA LEU A 151 5.74 15.81 8.69
C LEU A 151 6.84 15.99 7.65
N SER A 152 6.47 16.42 6.46
CA SER A 152 7.41 16.84 5.42
C SER A 152 7.48 18.35 5.36
N GLY A 153 8.67 18.92 5.60
CA GLY A 153 8.94 20.34 5.46
C GLY A 153 9.74 20.62 4.19
N ILE A 154 9.24 21.49 3.32
CA ILE A 154 9.92 21.93 2.11
C ILE A 154 10.33 23.39 2.27
N SER A 155 11.65 23.64 2.21
CA SER A 155 12.21 24.99 2.26
C SER A 155 12.59 25.46 0.86
N HIS A 156 11.98 26.54 0.40
CA HIS A 156 12.33 27.21 -0.84
C HIS A 156 13.27 28.37 -0.52
N ILE A 157 14.55 28.22 -0.87
CA ILE A 157 15.57 29.26 -0.66
C ILE A 157 15.82 29.94 -2.00
N PRO A 158 15.43 31.22 -2.17
CA PRO A 158 15.76 31.96 -3.39
C PRO A 158 17.27 32.18 -3.45
N VAL A 159 17.87 31.80 -4.55
CA VAL A 159 19.30 31.99 -4.79
C VAL A 159 19.53 32.83 -6.05
N GLN A 160 20.50 33.72 -6.02
CA GLN A 160 20.98 34.40 -7.19
C GLN A 160 22.26 33.72 -7.67
N ARG A 161 22.25 33.25 -8.91
CA ARG A 161 23.44 32.65 -9.52
C ARG A 161 24.28 33.74 -10.09
N VAL A 162 25.57 33.72 -9.81
CA VAL A 162 26.58 34.65 -10.36
C VAL A 162 27.68 33.82 -11.02
N GLU A 163 28.32 34.42 -12.03
CA GLU A 163 29.55 33.84 -12.56
C GLU A 163 30.67 33.99 -11.54
N GLY A 164 31.44 32.95 -11.35
CA GLY A 164 32.57 32.94 -10.42
C GLY A 164 33.60 31.88 -10.81
N GLU A 165 34.83 32.14 -10.43
CA GLU A 165 35.91 31.17 -10.52
C GLU A 165 35.91 30.30 -9.25
N GLY A 166 36.20 29.00 -9.40
CA GLY A 166 36.27 28.06 -8.31
C GLY A 166 36.31 26.60 -8.79
N GLU A 167 36.65 25.70 -7.90
CA GLU A 167 36.60 24.27 -8.16
C GLU A 167 35.17 23.75 -7.99
N LYS A 168 34.72 22.87 -8.89
CA LYS A 168 33.45 22.15 -8.73
C LYS A 168 33.70 20.99 -7.80
N VAL A 169 32.94 20.97 -6.69
CA VAL A 169 32.96 19.88 -5.75
C VAL A 169 31.59 19.20 -5.70
N GLN A 170 31.59 17.88 -5.53
CA GLN A 170 30.39 17.10 -5.29
C GLN A 170 30.50 16.49 -3.88
N VAL A 171 29.52 16.77 -3.04
CA VAL A 171 29.38 16.10 -1.75
C VAL A 171 28.36 14.99 -1.92
N LYS A 172 28.77 13.75 -1.62
CA LYS A 172 27.91 12.57 -1.72
C LYS A 172 27.94 11.82 -0.39
N ILE A 173 26.77 11.64 0.21
CA ILE A 173 26.58 10.74 1.35
C ILE A 173 26.15 9.40 0.78
N CYS A 174 26.93 8.34 1.03
CA CYS A 174 26.66 7.01 0.49
C CYS A 174 27.25 5.93 1.40
N GLY A 175 26.88 4.68 1.15
CA GLY A 175 27.34 3.54 1.93
C GLY A 175 26.58 3.37 3.26
N LEU A 176 25.49 4.10 3.45
CA LEU A 176 24.59 3.88 4.57
C LEU A 176 23.77 2.62 4.34
N MET A 177 23.35 2.00 5.44
CA MET A 177 22.49 0.82 5.39
C MET A 177 21.05 1.25 5.16
N GLY A 178 20.40 0.67 4.17
CA GLY A 178 18.99 0.88 3.92
C GLY A 178 18.13 0.20 4.99
N GLY A 179 16.89 0.63 5.11
CA GLY A 179 15.92 0.07 6.05
C GLY A 179 14.59 0.80 5.97
N HIS A 180 13.57 0.23 6.60
CA HIS A 180 12.25 0.86 6.69
C HIS A 180 12.31 2.11 7.57
N SER A 181 11.78 3.23 7.09
CA SER A 181 11.86 4.54 7.77
C SER A 181 11.09 4.60 9.10
N GLY A 182 10.08 3.76 9.26
CA GLY A 182 9.30 3.60 10.49
C GLY A 182 9.84 2.49 11.39
N ALA A 183 9.70 1.23 10.95
CA ALA A 183 9.98 0.04 11.77
C ALA A 183 11.46 -0.11 12.18
N GLU A 184 12.39 0.54 11.47
CA GLU A 184 13.84 0.43 11.73
C GLU A 184 14.52 1.76 12.08
N ILE A 185 13.75 2.80 12.40
CA ILE A 185 14.28 4.14 12.71
C ILE A 185 15.19 4.14 13.95
N ASP A 186 15.00 3.21 14.86
CA ASP A 186 15.80 3.02 16.07
C ASP A 186 17.15 2.33 15.82
N LYS A 187 17.37 1.77 14.64
CA LYS A 187 18.56 0.97 14.32
C LYS A 187 19.78 1.77 13.84
N ASN A 188 19.72 3.12 13.85
CA ASN A 188 20.82 4.01 13.45
C ASN A 188 21.44 3.64 12.08
N ARG A 189 20.63 3.46 11.08
CA ARG A 189 21.02 3.09 9.71
C ARG A 189 21.25 4.30 8.82
#